data_ce136843f2d3a227d77d9970aebb949a
#
_entry.id   ce136843f2d3a227d77d9970aebb949a
#
_cell.length_a   1.000
_cell.length_b   1.000
_cell.length_c   1.000
_cell.angle_alpha   90.00
_cell.angle_beta   90.00
_cell.angle_gamma   90.00
#
_symmetry.space_group_name_H-M   'P 1'
#
loop_
_entity.id
_entity.type
_entity.pdbx_description
1 polymer ?
#
loop_
_entity_poly.entity_id
_entity_poly.type
_entity_poly.pdbx_seq_one_letter_code
_entity_poly.pdbx_strand_id
1 'polypeptide(L)'
;MKIAGIFRGFPGLGRVVSGVELITHFKDHYNADIRAFSYLQGEKYLNQKGFTSNHTVSEHDYSSIGIIPVSAYGEYIFNQIEDFDPDIVIIDGEPLLLQSLRVVYPNLKIIALLNPFDVHNPYNQSSSSLIFNDMYSKANLAIVHGFWRVEKPYKYNEYQSINTIIRKEVLSIKPTFSKNKICCILGGGTVNSKIEFQEKSIAIAYKCVQLADVFNDFEIHIFCSNKQIYNEIIKNKIRSNIFIHANIQDCNEYYSDSKLIIARAGRNTISEVLYLG
;
A
#
# COMPACT_ATOMS: atom_id res chain seq x y z
N MET A 1 19.81 13.97 10.25
CA MET A 1 18.34 14.15 10.18
C MET A 1 17.69 12.82 10.54
N LYS A 2 16.80 12.82 11.51
CA LYS A 2 16.05 11.65 11.96
C LYS A 2 14.63 11.69 11.42
N ILE A 3 14.17 10.60 10.79
CA ILE A 3 12.84 10.53 10.21
C ILE A 3 12.11 9.30 10.76
N ALA A 4 10.92 9.50 11.29
CA ALA A 4 10.01 8.42 11.63
C ALA A 4 8.94 8.26 10.54
N GLY A 5 8.82 7.06 9.97
CA GLY A 5 7.79 6.71 8.99
C GLY A 5 6.69 5.87 9.64
N ILE A 6 5.44 6.27 9.56
CA ILE A 6 4.29 5.56 10.13
C ILE A 6 3.28 5.27 9.03
N PHE A 7 3.14 3.99 8.68
CA PHE A 7 2.39 3.59 7.48
C PHE A 7 1.33 2.55 7.81
N ARG A 8 0.11 2.78 7.35
CA ARG A 8 -0.99 1.83 7.52
C ARG A 8 -0.72 0.51 6.81
N GLY A 9 -0.65 -0.58 7.59
CA GLY A 9 -0.44 -1.95 7.09
C GLY A 9 -1.71 -2.69 6.68
N PHE A 10 -2.87 -2.04 6.68
CA PHE A 10 -4.20 -2.60 6.43
C PHE A 10 -5.09 -1.58 5.67
N PRO A 11 -6.03 -1.97 4.81
CA PRO A 11 -6.35 -3.33 4.34
C PRO A 11 -5.39 -3.85 3.25
N GLY A 12 -4.42 -3.11 2.81
CA GLY A 12 -3.45 -3.50 1.79
C GLY A 12 -2.12 -2.78 1.96
N LEU A 13 -1.12 -3.21 1.19
CA LEU A 13 0.27 -2.73 1.29
C LEU A 13 0.54 -1.39 0.59
N GLY A 14 -0.41 -0.85 -0.17
CA GLY A 14 -0.16 0.31 -1.03
C GLY A 14 0.45 1.52 -0.31
N ARG A 15 0.01 1.79 0.93
CA ARG A 15 0.53 2.91 1.74
C ARG A 15 1.93 2.63 2.25
N VAL A 16 2.16 1.41 2.74
CA VAL A 16 3.49 1.01 3.23
C VAL A 16 4.51 1.02 2.10
N VAL A 17 4.15 0.49 0.94
CA VAL A 17 5.03 0.45 -0.25
C VAL A 17 5.47 1.86 -0.64
N SER A 18 4.54 2.79 -0.81
CA SER A 18 4.88 4.17 -1.18
C SER A 18 5.68 4.89 -0.09
N GLY A 19 5.33 4.64 1.18
CA GLY A 19 6.04 5.22 2.32
C GLY A 19 7.48 4.72 2.40
N VAL A 20 7.70 3.42 2.21
CA VAL A 20 9.04 2.81 2.21
C VAL A 20 9.91 3.37 1.10
N GLU A 21 9.38 3.54 -0.11
CA GLU A 21 10.15 4.16 -1.20
C GLU A 21 10.62 5.57 -0.83
N LEU A 22 9.74 6.35 -0.23
CA LEU A 22 10.06 7.72 0.19
C LEU A 22 11.15 7.75 1.27
N ILE A 23 11.00 6.95 2.35
CA ILE A 23 12.00 6.94 3.43
C ILE A 23 13.33 6.32 2.99
N THR A 24 13.30 5.34 2.10
CA THR A 24 14.51 4.77 1.49
C THR A 24 15.25 5.83 0.67
N HIS A 25 14.54 6.65 -0.09
CA HIS A 25 15.14 7.77 -0.81
C HIS A 25 15.84 8.75 0.16
N PHE A 26 15.24 9.09 1.28
CA PHE A 26 15.88 9.94 2.29
C PHE A 26 17.11 9.27 2.92
N LYS A 27 17.06 7.98 3.19
CA LYS A 27 18.20 7.21 3.68
C LYS A 27 19.36 7.22 2.71
N ASP A 28 19.08 6.91 1.44
CA ASP A 28 20.12 6.73 0.41
C ASP A 28 20.77 8.05 -0.03
N HIS A 29 20.00 9.14 -0.11
CA HIS A 29 20.48 10.41 -0.68
C HIS A 29 20.82 11.48 0.37
N TYR A 30 20.26 11.40 1.55
CA TYR A 30 20.46 12.41 2.61
C TYR A 30 21.07 11.82 3.87
N ASN A 31 21.45 10.54 3.86
CA ASN A 31 21.98 9.83 5.02
C ASN A 31 21.11 10.00 6.27
N ALA A 32 19.78 9.96 6.08
CA ALA A 32 18.85 10.10 7.16
C ALA A 32 18.83 8.85 8.05
N ASP A 33 18.78 9.04 9.36
CA ASP A 33 18.49 7.99 10.31
C ASP A 33 16.98 7.71 10.30
N ILE A 34 16.57 6.48 10.04
CA ILE A 34 15.17 6.13 9.78
C ILE A 34 14.67 5.10 10.79
N ARG A 35 13.56 5.41 11.45
CA ARG A 35 12.70 4.40 12.07
C ARG A 35 11.37 4.30 11.32
N ALA A 36 10.94 3.08 11.00
CA ALA A 36 9.70 2.86 10.27
C ALA A 36 8.76 1.97 11.06
N PHE A 37 7.50 2.32 11.07
CA PHE A 37 6.46 1.65 11.85
C PHE A 37 5.28 1.27 10.96
N SER A 38 4.83 0.05 11.12
CA SER A 38 3.61 -0.46 10.50
C SER A 38 3.11 -1.64 11.32
N TYR A 39 2.08 -2.32 10.84
CA TYR A 39 1.47 -3.45 11.51
C TYR A 39 0.96 -4.47 10.51
N LEU A 40 0.70 -5.70 10.98
CA LEU A 40 0.21 -6.81 10.16
C LEU A 40 1.13 -7.06 8.95
N GLN A 41 0.58 -6.97 7.75
CA GLN A 41 1.34 -7.19 6.52
C GLN A 41 2.34 -6.08 6.21
N GLY A 42 2.05 -4.87 6.67
CA GLY A 42 2.95 -3.73 6.55
C GLY A 42 4.24 -3.95 7.33
N GLU A 43 4.16 -4.51 8.54
CA GLU A 43 5.33 -4.88 9.34
C GLU A 43 6.19 -5.93 8.63
N LYS A 44 5.56 -6.96 8.07
CA LYS A 44 6.28 -7.97 7.28
C LYS A 44 7.02 -7.36 6.10
N TYR A 45 6.38 -6.42 5.42
CA TYR A 45 6.99 -5.70 4.29
C TYR A 45 8.16 -4.81 4.75
N LEU A 46 8.01 -4.07 5.85
CA LEU A 46 9.10 -3.28 6.43
C LEU A 46 10.33 -4.15 6.74
N ASN A 47 10.11 -5.29 7.40
CA ASN A 47 11.19 -6.23 7.73
C ASN A 47 11.89 -6.79 6.49
N GLN A 48 11.14 -7.11 5.42
CA GLN A 48 11.73 -7.53 4.14
C GLN A 48 12.58 -6.44 3.48
N LYS A 49 12.25 -5.17 3.71
CA LYS A 49 12.98 -4.00 3.18
C LYS A 49 14.10 -3.51 4.12
N GLY A 50 14.39 -4.26 5.21
CA GLY A 50 15.47 -3.95 6.14
C GLY A 50 15.15 -2.85 7.17
N PHE A 51 13.88 -2.54 7.35
CA PHE A 51 13.40 -1.69 8.44
C PHE A 51 12.85 -2.60 9.55
N THR A 52 13.56 -2.66 10.67
CA THR A 52 13.12 -3.49 11.80
C THR A 52 11.91 -2.85 12.47
N SER A 53 10.79 -3.55 12.48
CA SER A 53 9.59 -3.21 13.23
C SER A 53 9.27 -4.37 14.16
N ASN A 54 9.15 -4.13 15.44
CA ASN A 54 9.01 -5.16 16.48
C ASN A 54 7.64 -5.14 17.17
N HIS A 55 6.65 -4.49 16.57
CA HIS A 55 5.32 -4.43 17.15
C HIS A 55 4.35 -5.27 16.35
N THR A 56 3.91 -6.37 16.95
CA THR A 56 2.83 -7.21 16.42
C THR A 56 1.50 -6.82 17.03
N VAL A 57 0.63 -6.28 16.21
CA VAL A 57 -0.78 -6.11 16.54
C VAL A 57 -1.52 -7.35 16.06
N SER A 58 -2.34 -7.95 16.92
CA SER A 58 -3.11 -9.14 16.54
C SER A 58 -4.20 -8.79 15.52
N GLU A 59 -4.58 -9.77 14.68
CA GLU A 59 -5.69 -9.58 13.74
C GLU A 59 -7.01 -9.24 14.45
N HIS A 60 -7.20 -9.70 15.67
CA HIS A 60 -8.37 -9.41 16.48
C HIS A 60 -8.44 -7.94 16.90
N ASP A 61 -7.30 -7.30 17.13
CA ASP A 61 -7.24 -5.89 17.48
C ASP A 61 -7.72 -4.98 16.34
N TYR A 62 -7.66 -5.47 15.09
CA TYR A 62 -8.14 -4.75 13.92
C TYR A 62 -9.53 -5.15 13.45
N SER A 63 -10.05 -6.29 13.86
CA SER A 63 -11.41 -6.71 13.54
C SER A 63 -12.47 -5.96 14.39
N SER A 64 -12.11 -5.60 15.59
CA SER A 64 -12.89 -4.68 16.40
C SER A 64 -12.58 -3.25 15.92
N ILE A 65 -13.40 -2.71 15.05
CA ILE A 65 -13.36 -1.29 14.65
C ILE A 65 -13.61 -0.46 15.91
N GLY A 66 -12.60 -0.28 16.72
CA GLY A 66 -12.71 0.39 17.98
C GLY A 66 -11.50 1.22 18.31
N ILE A 67 -11.68 2.06 19.28
CA ILE A 67 -10.66 2.93 19.86
C ILE A 67 -9.48 2.13 20.43
N ILE A 68 -9.69 0.87 20.84
CA ILE A 68 -8.70 0.04 21.54
C ILE A 68 -7.48 -0.29 20.69
N PRO A 69 -7.57 -0.78 19.45
CA PRO A 69 -6.39 -1.04 18.63
C PRO A 69 -5.61 0.24 18.30
N VAL A 70 -6.35 1.32 18.08
CA VAL A 70 -5.75 2.64 17.82
C VAL A 70 -4.98 3.16 19.03
N SER A 71 -5.51 2.97 20.24
CA SER A 71 -4.85 3.41 21.46
C SER A 71 -3.61 2.57 21.80
N ALA A 72 -3.68 1.24 21.69
CA ALA A 72 -2.53 0.35 21.94
C ALA A 72 -1.39 0.62 20.96
N TYR A 73 -1.69 0.75 19.67
CA TYR A 73 -0.72 1.10 18.66
C TYR A 73 -0.19 2.53 18.86
N GLY A 74 -1.08 3.45 19.23
CA GLY A 74 -0.73 4.82 19.55
C GLY A 74 0.25 4.91 20.69
N GLU A 75 0.01 4.25 21.81
CA GLU A 75 0.91 4.22 22.96
C GLU A 75 2.32 3.74 22.57
N TYR A 76 2.39 2.64 21.81
CA TYR A 76 3.66 2.16 21.30
C TYR A 76 4.38 3.21 20.45
N ILE A 77 3.67 3.86 19.52
CA ILE A 77 4.26 4.90 18.66
C ILE A 77 4.72 6.10 19.45
N PHE A 78 3.96 6.57 20.46
CA PHE A 78 4.39 7.70 21.30
C PHE A 78 5.70 7.38 22.01
N ASN A 79 5.84 6.20 22.62
CA ASN A 79 7.08 5.79 23.26
C ASN A 79 8.25 5.74 22.26
N GLN A 80 8.00 5.31 21.03
CA GLN A 80 9.03 5.27 19.98
C GLN A 80 9.42 6.67 19.49
N ILE A 81 8.49 7.60 19.42
CA ILE A 81 8.75 9.00 19.05
C ILE A 81 9.58 9.69 20.13
N GLU A 82 9.24 9.48 21.40
CA GLU A 82 10.02 10.03 22.53
C GLU A 82 11.46 9.50 22.54
N ASP A 83 11.65 8.18 22.41
CA ASP A 83 12.97 7.56 22.40
C ASP A 83 13.82 7.99 21.19
N PHE A 84 13.21 8.08 20.04
CA PHE A 84 13.92 8.40 18.79
C PHE A 84 14.15 9.90 18.59
N ASP A 85 13.25 10.72 19.08
CA ASP A 85 13.26 12.18 18.91
C ASP A 85 13.47 12.60 17.44
N PRO A 86 12.51 12.32 16.55
CA PRO A 86 12.65 12.56 15.11
C PRO A 86 12.52 14.05 14.77
N ASP A 87 13.31 14.51 13.80
CA ASP A 87 13.16 15.83 13.18
C ASP A 87 11.87 15.93 12.37
N ILE A 88 11.46 14.82 11.74
CA ILE A 88 10.30 14.73 10.84
C ILE A 88 9.56 13.42 11.06
N VAL A 89 8.24 13.48 11.06
CA VAL A 89 7.36 12.29 11.00
C VAL A 89 6.62 12.28 9.67
N ILE A 90 6.68 11.15 8.94
CA ILE A 90 5.93 10.92 7.69
C ILE A 90 4.82 9.93 7.99
N ILE A 91 3.57 10.32 7.76
CA ILE A 91 2.40 9.48 8.08
C ILE A 91 1.57 9.21 6.81
N ASP A 92 1.27 7.93 6.56
CA ASP A 92 0.31 7.53 5.53
C ASP A 92 -0.75 6.59 6.10
N GLY A 93 -2.00 7.03 6.07
CA GLY A 93 -3.16 6.21 6.43
C GLY A 93 -3.58 6.23 7.90
N GLU A 94 -2.92 7.00 8.76
CA GLU A 94 -3.19 7.06 10.21
C GLU A 94 -3.64 8.46 10.67
N PRO A 95 -4.84 8.93 10.28
CA PRO A 95 -5.28 10.30 10.58
C PRO A 95 -5.47 10.56 12.08
N LEU A 96 -5.97 9.59 12.84
CA LEU A 96 -6.13 9.72 14.30
C LEU A 96 -4.80 9.87 15.00
N LEU A 97 -3.79 9.08 14.58
CA LEU A 97 -2.45 9.17 15.15
C LEU A 97 -1.80 10.51 14.80
N LEU A 98 -1.96 11.00 13.56
CA LEU A 98 -1.50 12.32 13.16
C LEU A 98 -2.08 13.41 14.07
N GLN A 99 -3.39 13.39 14.26
CA GLN A 99 -4.09 14.35 15.15
C GLN A 99 -3.54 14.29 16.58
N SER A 100 -3.34 13.08 17.11
CA SER A 100 -2.82 12.88 18.47
C SER A 100 -1.38 13.38 18.60
N LEU A 101 -0.51 13.04 17.65
CA LEU A 101 0.87 13.56 17.63
C LEU A 101 0.92 15.08 17.55
N ARG A 102 0.02 15.70 16.79
CA ARG A 102 -0.06 17.16 16.71
C ARG A 102 -0.44 17.80 18.04
N VAL A 103 -1.32 17.16 18.81
CA VAL A 103 -1.74 17.65 20.13
C VAL A 103 -0.61 17.51 21.16
N VAL A 104 0.06 16.35 21.19
CA VAL A 104 1.09 16.05 22.18
C VAL A 104 2.42 16.75 21.85
N TYR A 105 2.78 16.80 20.56
CA TYR A 105 4.03 17.39 20.06
C TYR A 105 3.75 18.51 19.06
N PRO A 106 3.32 19.71 19.52
CA PRO A 106 2.88 20.78 18.63
C PRO A 106 3.98 21.31 17.69
N ASN A 107 5.24 21.17 18.06
CA ASN A 107 6.39 21.61 17.27
C ASN A 107 6.95 20.53 16.31
N LEU A 108 6.49 19.29 16.42
CA LEU A 108 6.94 18.21 15.57
C LEU A 108 6.55 18.47 14.11
N LYS A 109 7.49 18.32 13.19
CA LYS A 109 7.23 18.44 11.76
C LYS A 109 6.58 17.17 11.23
N ILE A 110 5.33 17.27 10.80
CA ILE A 110 4.56 16.14 10.29
C ILE A 110 4.26 16.34 8.81
N ILE A 111 4.63 15.34 8.00
CA ILE A 111 4.27 15.23 6.59
C ILE A 111 3.20 14.16 6.44
N ALA A 112 2.05 14.52 5.89
CA ALA A 112 1.00 13.56 5.53
C ALA A 112 1.20 13.10 4.08
N LEU A 113 1.40 11.81 3.86
CA LEU A 113 1.41 11.19 2.54
C LEU A 113 0.00 10.66 2.24
N LEU A 114 -0.63 11.15 1.18
CA LEU A 114 -2.05 10.97 0.94
C LEU A 114 -2.32 10.43 -0.46
N ASN A 115 -3.45 9.72 -0.59
CA ASN A 115 -4.04 9.44 -1.90
C ASN A 115 -4.96 10.61 -2.32
N PRO A 116 -5.21 10.80 -3.62
CA PRO A 116 -6.21 11.76 -4.09
C PRO A 116 -7.57 11.61 -3.40
N PHE A 117 -8.03 10.38 -3.16
CA PHE A 117 -9.30 10.10 -2.48
C PHE A 117 -9.30 10.40 -0.97
N ASP A 118 -8.15 10.52 -0.32
CA ASP A 118 -8.09 10.99 1.07
C ASP A 118 -8.42 12.49 1.16
N VAL A 119 -8.19 13.22 0.09
CA VAL A 119 -8.42 14.67 0.00
C VAL A 119 -9.78 15.00 -0.59
N HIS A 120 -10.10 14.36 -1.70
CA HIS A 120 -11.39 14.53 -2.39
C HIS A 120 -11.89 13.19 -2.92
N ASN A 121 -12.99 12.70 -2.35
CA ASN A 121 -13.62 11.46 -2.79
C ASN A 121 -15.07 11.73 -3.17
N PRO A 122 -15.38 11.89 -4.47
CA PRO A 122 -16.74 12.17 -4.94
C PRO A 122 -17.69 11.00 -4.69
N TYR A 123 -17.18 9.78 -4.48
CA TYR A 123 -17.98 8.57 -4.25
C TYR A 123 -18.20 8.27 -2.77
N ASN A 124 -17.51 8.94 -1.87
CA ASN A 124 -17.64 8.75 -0.43
C ASN A 124 -17.46 10.06 0.32
N GLN A 125 -18.56 10.73 0.56
CA GLN A 125 -18.62 11.96 1.37
C GLN A 125 -19.19 11.69 2.76
N SER A 126 -18.94 10.52 3.32
CA SER A 126 -19.35 10.21 4.68
C SER A 126 -18.71 11.17 5.69
N SER A 127 -19.39 11.40 6.81
CA SER A 127 -18.87 12.22 7.90
C SER A 127 -17.46 11.76 8.35
N SER A 128 -17.22 10.45 8.39
CA SER A 128 -15.91 9.89 8.73
C SER A 128 -14.82 10.32 7.75
N SER A 129 -15.13 10.30 6.45
CA SER A 129 -14.18 10.73 5.41
C SER A 129 -13.82 12.21 5.56
N LEU A 130 -14.80 13.05 5.84
CA LEU A 130 -14.60 14.48 6.07
C LEU A 130 -13.77 14.75 7.34
N ILE A 131 -14.02 14.02 8.42
CA ILE A 131 -13.27 14.10 9.68
C ILE A 131 -11.80 13.69 9.45
N PHE A 132 -11.54 12.58 8.76
CA PHE A 132 -10.18 12.13 8.48
C PHE A 132 -9.43 13.12 7.60
N ASN A 133 -10.10 13.70 6.61
CA ASN A 133 -9.52 14.75 5.79
C ASN A 133 -9.17 15.99 6.62
N ASP A 134 -10.01 16.37 7.60
CA ASP A 134 -9.70 17.45 8.52
C ASP A 134 -8.48 17.14 9.41
N MET A 135 -8.37 15.92 9.91
CA MET A 135 -7.19 15.49 10.67
C MET A 135 -5.90 15.56 9.85
N TYR A 136 -5.93 15.12 8.58
CA TYR A 136 -4.76 15.24 7.70
C TYR A 136 -4.35 16.68 7.43
N SER A 137 -5.28 17.60 7.41
CA SER A 137 -4.99 19.03 7.21
C SER A 137 -4.16 19.65 8.34
N LYS A 138 -4.01 18.98 9.49
CA LYS A 138 -3.16 19.41 10.61
C LYS A 138 -1.67 19.11 10.38
N ALA A 139 -1.30 18.39 9.34
CA ALA A 139 0.09 18.23 8.96
C ALA A 139 0.73 19.56 8.56
N ASN A 140 2.06 19.66 8.69
CA ASN A 140 2.80 20.82 8.19
C ASN A 140 2.77 20.85 6.66
N LEU A 141 2.96 19.66 6.04
CA LEU A 141 2.92 19.46 4.60
C LEU A 141 2.07 18.26 4.26
N ALA A 142 1.17 18.39 3.32
CA ALA A 142 0.46 17.27 2.69
C ALA A 142 1.03 17.00 1.29
N ILE A 143 1.49 15.78 1.07
CA ILE A 143 1.93 15.31 -0.24
C ILE A 143 0.88 14.33 -0.77
N VAL A 144 0.17 14.73 -1.82
CA VAL A 144 -0.84 13.89 -2.45
C VAL A 144 -0.26 13.28 -3.72
N HIS A 145 -0.18 11.94 -3.76
CA HIS A 145 0.39 11.23 -4.89
C HIS A 145 -0.61 10.29 -5.55
N GLY A 146 -0.73 10.34 -6.86
CA GLY A 146 -1.71 9.53 -7.60
C GLY A 146 -1.72 9.78 -9.10
N PHE A 147 -2.70 9.18 -9.78
CA PHE A 147 -2.87 9.29 -11.23
C PHE A 147 -3.31 10.67 -11.71
N TRP A 148 -3.96 11.43 -10.84
CA TRP A 148 -4.47 12.76 -11.17
C TRP A 148 -4.09 13.75 -10.10
N ARG A 149 -4.01 14.98 -10.51
CA ARG A 149 -3.75 16.10 -9.60
C ARG A 149 -5.02 16.46 -8.87
N VAL A 150 -4.87 16.76 -7.59
CA VAL A 150 -5.93 17.30 -6.75
C VAL A 150 -5.54 18.71 -6.36
N GLU A 151 -6.43 19.66 -6.57
CA GLU A 151 -6.22 21.04 -6.15
C GLU A 151 -6.13 21.14 -4.64
N LYS A 152 -5.32 22.09 -4.16
CA LYS A 152 -5.13 22.34 -2.73
C LYS A 152 -6.44 22.80 -2.08
N PRO A 153 -7.01 22.03 -1.13
CA PRO A 153 -8.12 22.52 -0.34
C PRO A 153 -7.66 23.67 0.59
N TYR A 154 -8.55 24.63 0.84
CA TYR A 154 -8.22 25.84 1.62
C TYR A 154 -7.70 25.55 3.02
N LYS A 155 -8.07 24.43 3.63
CA LYS A 155 -7.70 24.06 5.00
C LYS A 155 -6.28 23.49 5.15
N TYR A 156 -5.58 23.17 4.06
CA TYR A 156 -4.20 22.69 4.12
C TYR A 156 -3.22 23.86 4.09
N ASN A 157 -2.23 23.85 5.00
CA ASN A 157 -1.18 24.89 5.05
C ASN A 157 -0.26 24.75 3.84
N GLU A 158 0.58 23.75 3.82
CA GLU A 158 1.44 23.41 2.70
C GLU A 158 0.92 22.14 2.02
N TYR A 159 0.98 22.14 0.70
CA TYR A 159 0.36 21.07 -0.10
C TYR A 159 1.06 20.91 -1.44
N GLN A 160 1.35 19.66 -1.76
CA GLN A 160 1.88 19.30 -3.07
C GLN A 160 1.12 18.11 -3.65
N SER A 161 0.71 18.22 -4.90
CA SER A 161 0.14 17.11 -5.65
C SER A 161 1.17 16.63 -6.68
N ILE A 162 1.58 15.37 -6.55
CA ILE A 162 2.62 14.74 -7.39
C ILE A 162 2.09 13.49 -8.08
N ASN A 163 2.82 12.95 -9.04
CA ASN A 163 2.53 11.65 -9.63
C ASN A 163 2.71 10.55 -8.59
N THR A 164 2.20 9.35 -8.87
CA THR A 164 2.36 8.21 -7.98
C THR A 164 3.84 7.90 -7.74
N ILE A 165 4.18 7.62 -6.50
CA ILE A 165 5.49 7.11 -6.12
C ILE A 165 5.61 5.68 -6.66
N ILE A 166 6.60 5.44 -7.51
CA ILE A 166 6.90 4.15 -8.14
C ILE A 166 8.05 3.49 -7.38
N ARG A 167 7.97 2.18 -7.19
CA ARG A 167 9.05 1.42 -6.55
C ARG A 167 10.34 1.47 -7.36
N LYS A 168 11.47 1.60 -6.66
CA LYS A 168 12.81 1.69 -7.26
C LYS A 168 13.10 0.48 -8.17
N GLU A 169 12.69 -0.70 -7.76
CA GLU A 169 12.85 -1.92 -8.54
C GLU A 169 12.09 -1.85 -9.88
N VAL A 170 10.90 -1.26 -9.88
CA VAL A 170 10.09 -1.08 -11.10
C VAL A 170 10.71 -0.05 -12.04
N LEU A 171 11.29 1.02 -11.49
CA LEU A 171 11.99 2.04 -12.30
C LEU A 171 13.18 1.47 -13.08
N SER A 172 13.76 0.39 -12.60
CA SER A 172 14.90 -0.29 -13.26
C SER A 172 14.50 -1.32 -14.31
N ILE A 173 13.21 -1.68 -14.39
CA ILE A 173 12.72 -2.66 -15.35
C ILE A 173 12.80 -2.10 -16.77
N LYS A 174 13.37 -2.89 -17.67
CA LYS A 174 13.29 -2.67 -19.13
C LYS A 174 12.32 -3.69 -19.71
N PRO A 175 11.09 -3.30 -20.05
CA PRO A 175 10.11 -4.24 -20.59
C PRO A 175 10.61 -4.83 -21.91
N THR A 176 10.56 -6.13 -22.03
CA THR A 176 10.96 -6.84 -23.25
C THR A 176 9.75 -7.29 -24.05
N PHE A 177 8.62 -7.51 -23.38
CA PHE A 177 7.38 -8.09 -23.93
C PHE A 177 7.62 -9.34 -24.80
N SER A 178 8.73 -10.03 -24.56
CA SER A 178 9.24 -11.09 -25.43
C SER A 178 8.55 -12.42 -25.21
N LYS A 179 7.98 -12.63 -24.03
CA LYS A 179 7.34 -13.90 -23.67
C LYS A 179 5.82 -13.82 -23.84
N ASN A 180 5.24 -14.93 -24.27
CA ASN A 180 3.81 -15.10 -24.28
C ASN A 180 3.33 -15.36 -22.84
N LYS A 181 3.25 -14.28 -22.04
CA LYS A 181 2.90 -14.33 -20.62
C LYS A 181 1.77 -13.36 -20.30
N ILE A 182 0.82 -13.85 -19.52
CA ILE A 182 -0.26 -13.04 -18.92
C ILE A 182 -0.07 -13.08 -17.41
N CYS A 183 -0.03 -11.92 -16.79
CA CYS A 183 0.10 -11.80 -15.34
C CYS A 183 -1.19 -11.24 -14.73
N CYS A 184 -1.79 -11.99 -13.80
CA CYS A 184 -2.98 -11.57 -13.06
C CYS A 184 -2.61 -11.25 -11.62
N ILE A 185 -2.75 -9.98 -11.21
CA ILE A 185 -2.39 -9.50 -9.88
C ILE A 185 -3.66 -9.13 -9.11
N LEU A 186 -4.03 -9.97 -8.14
CA LEU A 186 -5.25 -9.78 -7.36
C LEU A 186 -5.09 -8.81 -6.17
N GLY A 187 -3.91 -8.22 -6.02
CA GLY A 187 -3.60 -7.20 -4.99
C GLY A 187 -3.08 -7.77 -3.69
N GLY A 188 -2.68 -6.89 -2.79
CA GLY A 188 -2.16 -7.26 -1.47
C GLY A 188 -3.21 -7.99 -0.64
N GLY A 189 -2.77 -9.03 0.06
CA GLY A 189 -3.62 -9.80 0.95
C GLY A 189 -4.23 -8.89 2.02
N THR A 190 -5.53 -8.91 2.12
CA THR A 190 -6.24 -8.19 3.15
C THR A 190 -6.66 -9.14 4.25
N VAL A 191 -6.28 -8.79 5.45
CA VAL A 191 -6.88 -9.35 6.65
C VAL A 191 -8.28 -8.74 6.76
N ASN A 192 -9.29 -9.56 7.06
CA ASN A 192 -10.69 -9.10 7.19
C ASN A 192 -11.25 -8.35 5.96
N SER A 193 -10.84 -8.75 4.76
CA SER A 193 -11.47 -8.22 3.55
C SER A 193 -12.95 -8.57 3.52
N LYS A 194 -13.78 -7.61 3.12
CA LYS A 194 -15.21 -7.87 2.88
C LYS A 194 -15.35 -9.07 1.93
N ILE A 195 -16.37 -9.89 2.14
CA ILE A 195 -16.70 -11.05 1.29
C ILE A 195 -16.69 -10.64 -0.20
N GLU A 196 -17.28 -9.50 -0.54
CA GLU A 196 -17.25 -8.95 -1.91
C GLU A 196 -15.85 -8.79 -2.51
N PHE A 197 -14.83 -8.50 -1.69
CA PHE A 197 -13.46 -8.38 -2.17
C PHE A 197 -12.92 -9.73 -2.63
N GLN A 198 -13.18 -10.76 -1.85
CA GLN A 198 -12.76 -12.13 -2.15
C GLN A 198 -13.50 -12.66 -3.38
N GLU A 199 -14.82 -12.47 -3.42
CA GLU A 199 -15.66 -12.88 -4.56
C GLU A 199 -15.21 -12.22 -5.86
N LYS A 200 -14.95 -10.92 -5.86
CA LYS A 200 -14.43 -10.20 -7.03
C LYS A 200 -13.05 -10.69 -7.44
N SER A 201 -12.17 -10.96 -6.48
CA SER A 201 -10.83 -11.50 -6.77
C SER A 201 -10.90 -12.90 -7.37
N ILE A 202 -11.76 -13.76 -6.83
CA ILE A 202 -12.02 -15.11 -7.35
C ILE A 202 -12.62 -15.04 -8.76
N ALA A 203 -13.59 -14.14 -8.98
CA ALA A 203 -14.20 -13.97 -10.30
C ALA A 203 -13.18 -13.52 -11.36
N ILE A 204 -12.28 -12.60 -11.03
CA ILE A 204 -11.17 -12.17 -11.91
C ILE A 204 -10.26 -13.35 -12.20
N ALA A 205 -9.87 -14.11 -11.16
CA ALA A 205 -9.01 -15.29 -11.33
C ALA A 205 -9.63 -16.35 -12.24
N TYR A 206 -10.93 -16.64 -12.09
CA TYR A 206 -11.63 -17.57 -12.97
C TYR A 206 -11.69 -17.09 -14.41
N LYS A 207 -11.85 -15.79 -14.64
CA LYS A 207 -11.75 -15.22 -15.99
C LYS A 207 -10.35 -15.42 -16.57
N CYS A 208 -9.31 -15.26 -15.77
CA CYS A 208 -7.93 -15.52 -16.19
C CYS A 208 -7.71 -17.02 -16.51
N VAL A 209 -8.28 -17.93 -15.72
CA VAL A 209 -8.24 -19.37 -16.01
C VAL A 209 -8.91 -19.67 -17.36
N GLN A 210 -10.06 -19.03 -17.65
CA GLN A 210 -10.75 -19.21 -18.94
C GLN A 210 -9.95 -18.66 -20.13
N LEU A 211 -9.09 -17.66 -19.92
CA LEU A 211 -8.21 -17.16 -20.99
C LEU A 211 -7.22 -18.22 -21.50
N ALA A 212 -6.89 -19.22 -20.69
CA ALA A 212 -6.04 -20.33 -21.12
C ALA A 212 -6.64 -21.16 -22.27
N ASP A 213 -7.95 -21.09 -22.46
CA ASP A 213 -8.63 -21.76 -23.57
C ASP A 213 -8.39 -21.05 -24.91
N VAL A 214 -8.21 -19.73 -24.86
CA VAL A 214 -7.99 -18.87 -26.02
C VAL A 214 -6.50 -18.65 -26.28
N PHE A 215 -5.72 -18.51 -25.21
CA PHE A 215 -4.28 -18.24 -25.25
C PHE A 215 -3.50 -19.47 -24.77
N ASN A 216 -3.59 -20.55 -25.52
CA ASN A 216 -3.00 -21.85 -25.16
C ASN A 216 -1.46 -21.87 -25.24
N ASP A 217 -0.87 -20.94 -25.97
CA ASP A 217 0.58 -20.72 -26.10
C ASP A 217 1.12 -19.68 -25.10
N PHE A 218 0.25 -19.14 -24.20
CA PHE A 218 0.65 -18.23 -23.15
C PHE A 218 0.78 -18.95 -21.80
N GLU A 219 1.79 -18.56 -21.04
CA GLU A 219 1.85 -18.82 -19.61
C GLU A 219 0.97 -17.82 -18.86
N ILE A 220 0.08 -18.31 -18.00
CA ILE A 220 -0.81 -17.47 -17.21
C ILE A 220 -0.44 -17.58 -15.74
N HIS A 221 0.06 -16.50 -15.17
CA HIS A 221 0.47 -16.40 -13.77
C HIS A 221 -0.57 -15.65 -12.96
N ILE A 222 -1.15 -16.30 -11.93
CA ILE A 222 -2.18 -15.71 -11.07
C ILE A 222 -1.60 -15.53 -9.65
N PHE A 223 -1.43 -14.30 -9.23
CA PHE A 223 -0.94 -13.94 -7.90
C PHE A 223 -2.10 -13.71 -6.95
N CYS A 224 -2.36 -14.70 -6.10
CA CYS A 224 -3.42 -14.65 -5.11
C CYS A 224 -3.02 -13.79 -3.93
N SER A 225 -3.94 -12.95 -3.46
CA SER A 225 -3.70 -12.08 -2.32
C SER A 225 -3.65 -12.81 -0.97
N ASN A 226 -4.23 -14.01 -0.90
CA ASN A 226 -4.22 -14.84 0.29
C ASN A 226 -4.47 -16.32 -0.04
N LYS A 227 -4.24 -17.18 0.96
CA LYS A 227 -4.43 -18.63 0.83
C LYS A 227 -5.87 -19.06 0.56
N GLN A 228 -6.85 -18.29 1.00
CA GLN A 228 -8.27 -18.62 0.80
C GLN A 228 -8.63 -18.49 -0.68
N ILE A 229 -8.21 -17.41 -1.36
CA ILE A 229 -8.40 -17.23 -2.79
C ILE A 229 -7.65 -18.33 -3.56
N TYR A 230 -6.41 -18.62 -3.18
CA TYR A 230 -5.62 -19.69 -3.77
C TYR A 230 -6.35 -21.03 -3.68
N ASN A 231 -6.79 -21.43 -2.49
CA ASN A 231 -7.47 -22.69 -2.25
C ASN A 231 -8.77 -22.83 -3.06
N GLU A 232 -9.47 -21.70 -3.28
CA GLU A 232 -10.70 -21.72 -4.08
C GLU A 232 -10.40 -21.97 -5.55
N ILE A 233 -9.38 -21.34 -6.09
CA ILE A 233 -9.03 -21.47 -7.52
C ILE A 233 -8.51 -22.85 -7.85
N ILE A 234 -7.67 -23.45 -6.99
CA ILE A 234 -7.06 -24.78 -7.23
C ILE A 234 -8.05 -25.95 -7.16
N LYS A 235 -9.27 -25.74 -6.64
CA LYS A 235 -10.33 -26.77 -6.66
C LYS A 235 -10.74 -27.17 -8.07
N ASN A 236 -10.52 -26.32 -9.03
CA ASN A 236 -10.84 -26.57 -10.42
C ASN A 236 -9.66 -27.25 -11.13
N LYS A 237 -9.95 -27.99 -12.19
CA LYS A 237 -8.92 -28.57 -13.05
C LYS A 237 -8.13 -27.44 -13.73
N ILE A 238 -6.86 -27.30 -13.35
CA ILE A 238 -5.96 -26.28 -13.87
C ILE A 238 -5.15 -26.87 -15.02
N ARG A 239 -5.03 -26.12 -16.10
CA ARG A 239 -4.20 -26.48 -17.26
C ARG A 239 -2.71 -26.32 -16.94
N SER A 240 -1.86 -27.03 -17.68
CA SER A 240 -0.41 -27.02 -17.48
C SER A 240 0.26 -25.65 -17.73
N ASN A 241 -0.39 -24.75 -18.48
CA ASN A 241 0.08 -23.40 -18.76
C ASN A 241 -0.40 -22.34 -17.74
N ILE A 242 -1.07 -22.78 -16.65
CA ILE A 242 -1.53 -21.87 -15.57
C ILE A 242 -0.71 -22.11 -14.31
N PHE A 243 -0.16 -21.04 -13.78
CA PHE A 243 0.66 -21.02 -12.57
C PHE A 243 -0.02 -20.16 -11.50
N ILE A 244 -0.35 -20.75 -10.36
CA ILE A 244 -1.04 -20.04 -9.27
C ILE A 244 -0.08 -19.86 -8.10
N HIS A 245 0.08 -18.63 -7.66
CA HIS A 245 0.97 -18.24 -6.59
C HIS A 245 0.17 -17.88 -5.33
N ALA A 246 0.40 -18.61 -4.24
CA ALA A 246 -0.41 -18.54 -3.02
C ALA A 246 -0.08 -17.34 -2.10
N ASN A 247 1.10 -16.77 -2.23
CA ASN A 247 1.62 -15.75 -1.32
C ASN A 247 1.87 -14.44 -2.06
N ILE A 248 1.97 -13.35 -1.28
CA ILE A 248 2.48 -12.09 -1.79
C ILE A 248 3.92 -12.32 -2.24
N GLN A 249 4.16 -12.18 -3.52
CA GLN A 249 5.47 -12.28 -4.13
C GLN A 249 5.81 -10.97 -4.83
N ASP A 250 7.09 -10.75 -5.03
CA ASP A 250 7.54 -9.70 -5.90
C ASP A 250 7.21 -10.07 -7.35
N CYS A 251 6.41 -9.22 -8.01
CA CYS A 251 5.95 -9.45 -9.38
C CYS A 251 6.85 -8.76 -10.43
N ASN A 252 7.98 -8.18 -10.04
CA ASN A 252 8.80 -7.36 -10.92
C ASN A 252 9.28 -8.11 -12.15
N GLU A 253 9.75 -9.36 -12.00
CA GLU A 253 10.18 -10.20 -13.11
C GLU A 253 9.05 -10.47 -14.12
N TYR A 254 7.83 -10.57 -13.60
CA TYR A 254 6.65 -10.81 -14.44
C TYR A 254 6.22 -9.56 -15.20
N TYR A 255 6.45 -8.37 -14.64
CA TYR A 255 6.17 -7.11 -15.34
C TYR A 255 7.00 -6.96 -16.60
N SER A 256 8.28 -7.33 -16.55
CA SER A 256 9.19 -7.14 -17.69
C SER A 256 8.82 -8.01 -18.90
N ASP A 257 8.30 -9.20 -18.66
CA ASP A 257 8.08 -10.23 -19.67
C ASP A 257 6.63 -10.35 -20.15
N SER A 258 5.66 -9.79 -19.40
CA SER A 258 4.25 -9.98 -19.69
C SER A 258 3.75 -9.10 -20.82
N LYS A 259 2.98 -9.70 -21.75
CA LYS A 259 2.25 -8.96 -22.79
C LYS A 259 0.93 -8.39 -22.32
N LEU A 260 0.39 -8.94 -21.23
CA LEU A 260 -0.87 -8.49 -20.64
C LEU A 260 -0.81 -8.60 -19.13
N ILE A 261 -1.18 -7.52 -18.46
CA ILE A 261 -1.34 -7.50 -17.00
C ILE A 261 -2.81 -7.24 -16.67
N ILE A 262 -3.39 -8.17 -15.93
CA ILE A 262 -4.75 -8.08 -15.41
C ILE A 262 -4.63 -7.80 -13.92
N ALA A 263 -5.22 -6.72 -13.44
CA ALA A 263 -5.10 -6.34 -12.05
C ALA A 263 -6.42 -5.85 -11.47
N ARG A 264 -6.56 -5.98 -10.15
CA ARG A 264 -7.52 -5.15 -9.44
C ARG A 264 -7.00 -3.71 -9.47
N ALA A 265 -7.88 -2.75 -9.66
CA ALA A 265 -7.55 -1.33 -9.83
C ALA A 265 -6.85 -0.70 -8.59
N GLY A 266 -5.78 -1.33 -8.11
CA GLY A 266 -4.92 -0.81 -7.05
C GLY A 266 -4.01 0.28 -7.60
N ARG A 267 -3.96 1.42 -6.94
CA ARG A 267 -3.19 2.59 -7.37
C ARG A 267 -1.75 2.24 -7.78
N ASN A 268 -1.00 1.58 -6.90
CA ASN A 268 0.41 1.28 -7.16
C ASN A 268 0.59 0.37 -8.38
N THR A 269 -0.15 -0.73 -8.45
CA THR A 269 -0.07 -1.68 -9.57
C THR A 269 -0.37 -0.99 -10.90
N ILE A 270 -1.46 -0.20 -10.96
CA ILE A 270 -1.80 0.51 -12.20
C ILE A 270 -0.73 1.54 -12.57
N SER A 271 -0.21 2.29 -11.58
CA SER A 271 0.85 3.26 -11.83
C SER A 271 2.12 2.62 -12.37
N GLU A 272 2.50 1.49 -11.79
CA GLU A 272 3.68 0.74 -12.21
C GLU A 272 3.52 0.20 -13.63
N VAL A 273 2.35 -0.36 -13.94
CA VAL A 273 2.04 -0.86 -15.30
C VAL A 273 2.03 0.28 -16.31
N LEU A 274 1.41 1.41 -16.00
CA LEU A 274 1.41 2.60 -16.87
C LEU A 274 2.80 3.22 -17.06
N TYR A 275 3.67 3.11 -16.07
CA TYR A 275 5.06 3.54 -16.17
C TYR A 275 5.86 2.67 -17.15
N LEU A 276 5.58 1.39 -17.18
CA LEU A 276 6.27 0.41 -18.02
C LEU A 276 5.77 0.40 -19.49
N GLY A 277 4.63 1.02 -19.79
CA GLY A 277 4.01 1.04 -21.13
C GLY A 277 2.97 -0.04 -21.29
#